data_bca755e3e9be7be4c7092711ee085845
#
_entry.id   bca755e3e9be7be4c7092711ee085845
#
_cell.length_a   1.000
_cell.length_b   1.000
_cell.length_c   1.000
_cell.angle_alpha   90.00
_cell.angle_beta   90.00
_cell.angle_gamma   90.00
#
_symmetry.space_group_name_H-M   'P 1'
#
loop_
_entity.id
_entity.type
_entity.pdbx_description
1 polymer ?
#
loop_
_entity_poly.entity_id
_entity_poly.type
_entity_poly.pdbx_seq_one_letter_code
_entity_poly.pdbx_strand_id
1 'polypeptide(L)'
;MNTPKPNQTIYPRTVLERRRKRNEKNWYVFYTSPRAEKIVYNDLLAREYDAFLPLTKTLKVWKNRQKKLIESPLFPSYIFVNTKMSEIYDISRIPKIATYIKCGQNPSVIPPNDINTIKKMLLLEQDVSVETIFCEGEQVKIVHGPLTGHEGILVQEKGKTRFGIRLKEINHTVFINVCTNILQKVNSPCTVKEK
;
A
#
# COMPACT_ATOMS: atom_id res chain seq x y z
N MET A 1 20.45 52.50 23.77
CA MET A 1 19.39 52.42 22.73
C MET A 1 19.33 51.00 22.24
N ASN A 2 18.34 50.24 22.71
CA ASN A 2 18.13 48.83 22.29
C ASN A 2 17.08 48.82 21.19
N THR A 3 17.48 48.51 20.00
CA THR A 3 16.56 48.28 18.85
C THR A 3 15.83 46.98 19.04
N PRO A 4 14.50 46.94 18.96
CA PRO A 4 13.75 45.69 19.05
C PRO A 4 13.96 44.87 17.76
N LYS A 5 14.27 43.58 17.92
CA LYS A 5 14.35 42.58 16.85
C LYS A 5 12.98 42.40 16.18
N PRO A 6 12.92 42.24 14.84
CA PRO A 6 11.63 42.09 14.14
C PRO A 6 10.89 40.81 14.54
N ASN A 7 9.61 40.95 14.75
CA ASN A 7 8.55 40.00 15.06
C ASN A 7 8.84 38.58 14.56
N GLN A 8 9.31 37.71 15.43
CA GLN A 8 9.13 36.27 15.25
C GLN A 8 7.68 35.94 15.61
N THR A 9 6.84 35.78 14.62
CA THR A 9 5.48 35.28 14.79
C THR A 9 5.56 33.87 15.39
N ILE A 10 5.38 33.76 16.70
CA ILE A 10 5.36 32.47 17.42
C ILE A 10 4.03 31.81 17.07
N TYR A 11 4.02 30.99 16.03
CA TYR A 11 2.85 30.12 15.76
C TYR A 11 2.75 29.06 16.88
N PRO A 12 1.54 28.81 17.40
CA PRO A 12 1.33 27.74 18.37
C PRO A 12 1.92 26.42 17.83
N ARG A 13 2.55 25.63 18.69
CA ARG A 13 3.21 24.35 18.37
C ARG A 13 2.33 23.43 17.50
N THR A 14 1.03 23.45 17.76
CA THR A 14 -0.01 22.73 16.97
C THR A 14 -0.13 23.19 15.51
N VAL A 15 0.08 24.47 15.22
CA VAL A 15 0.01 25.02 13.84
C VAL A 15 1.26 24.63 13.05
N LEU A 16 2.43 24.65 13.69
CA LEU A 16 3.69 24.20 13.07
C LEU A 16 3.69 22.69 12.79
N GLU A 17 3.16 21.89 13.70
CA GLU A 17 3.00 20.44 13.51
C GLU A 17 2.00 20.12 12.40
N ARG A 18 0.88 20.83 12.28
CA ARG A 18 -0.07 20.69 11.17
C ARG A 18 0.55 21.08 9.83
N ARG A 19 1.39 22.13 9.78
CA ARG A 19 2.12 22.52 8.57
C ARG A 19 3.18 21.51 8.18
N ARG A 20 3.92 20.93 9.15
CA ARG A 20 4.89 19.85 8.90
C ARG A 20 4.21 18.63 8.31
N LYS A 21 3.13 18.13 8.93
CA LYS A 21 2.34 16.98 8.42
C LYS A 21 1.74 17.23 7.03
N ARG A 22 1.39 18.47 6.69
CA ARG A 22 0.89 18.81 5.35
C ARG A 22 1.98 18.81 4.27
N ASN A 23 3.23 19.04 4.64
CA ASN A 23 4.37 19.11 3.72
C ASN A 23 5.14 17.80 3.60
N GLU A 24 4.85 16.84 4.46
CA GLU A 24 5.44 15.51 4.46
C GLU A 24 4.81 14.67 3.34
N LYS A 25 5.65 14.00 2.55
CA LYS A 25 5.17 13.05 1.54
C LYS A 25 4.76 11.77 2.22
N ASN A 26 3.60 11.26 1.83
CA ASN A 26 3.03 10.00 2.28
C ASN A 26 2.41 9.25 1.11
N TRP A 27 2.29 7.93 1.24
CA TRP A 27 1.61 7.11 0.25
C TRP A 27 0.10 7.22 0.42
N TYR A 28 -0.58 7.73 -0.61
CA TYR A 28 -2.02 7.81 -0.70
C TYR A 28 -2.54 6.87 -1.77
N VAL A 29 -3.81 6.48 -1.65
CA VAL A 29 -4.47 5.59 -2.61
C VAL A 29 -5.51 6.38 -3.40
N PHE A 30 -5.43 6.24 -4.72
CA PHE A 30 -6.41 6.82 -5.63
C PHE A 30 -7.18 5.71 -6.33
N TYR A 31 -8.48 5.95 -6.52
CA TYR A 31 -9.35 5.07 -7.25
C TYR A 31 -9.48 5.57 -8.70
N THR A 32 -9.20 4.69 -9.65
CA THR A 32 -9.24 5.00 -11.08
C THR A 32 -10.47 4.40 -11.75
N SER A 33 -10.84 4.94 -12.92
CA SER A 33 -11.77 4.25 -13.80
C SER A 33 -11.26 2.85 -14.14
N PRO A 34 -12.15 1.85 -14.28
CA PRO A 34 -11.75 0.49 -14.59
C PRO A 34 -10.90 0.40 -15.87
N ARG A 35 -9.81 -0.35 -15.82
CA ARG A 35 -8.83 -0.54 -16.90
C ARG A 35 -8.08 0.73 -17.32
N ALA A 36 -8.12 1.79 -16.53
CA ALA A 36 -7.39 3.03 -16.78
C ALA A 36 -6.09 3.13 -15.97
N GLU A 37 -5.78 2.15 -15.13
CA GLU A 37 -4.68 2.18 -14.17
C GLU A 37 -3.33 2.49 -14.83
N LYS A 38 -3.01 1.82 -15.95
CA LYS A 38 -1.75 2.03 -16.67
C LYS A 38 -1.68 3.41 -17.34
N ILE A 39 -2.82 3.94 -17.80
CA ILE A 39 -2.90 5.26 -18.42
C ILE A 39 -2.66 6.33 -17.36
N VAL A 40 -3.36 6.22 -16.23
CA VAL A 40 -3.19 7.14 -15.08
C VAL A 40 -1.77 7.07 -14.53
N TYR A 41 -1.18 5.86 -14.43
CA TYR A 41 0.19 5.68 -13.99
C TYR A 41 1.18 6.45 -14.87
N ASN A 42 1.08 6.32 -16.19
CA ASN A 42 1.95 7.04 -17.12
C ASN A 42 1.74 8.56 -17.05
N ASP A 43 0.50 9.03 -16.88
CA ASP A 43 0.20 10.46 -16.74
C ASP A 43 0.78 11.04 -15.43
N LEU A 44 0.72 10.27 -14.34
CA LEU A 44 1.35 10.64 -13.06
C LEU A 44 2.87 10.74 -13.18
N LEU A 45 3.51 9.77 -13.84
CA LEU A 45 4.96 9.80 -14.07
C LEU A 45 5.37 10.97 -14.98
N ALA A 46 4.59 11.28 -16.02
CA ALA A 46 4.84 12.43 -16.90
C ALA A 46 4.72 13.77 -16.15
N ARG A 47 3.99 13.80 -15.03
CA ARG A 47 3.86 14.94 -14.12
C ARG A 47 4.85 14.89 -12.95
N GLU A 48 5.83 14.00 -12.99
CA GLU A 48 6.90 13.84 -11.98
C GLU A 48 6.39 13.41 -10.59
N TYR A 49 5.19 12.80 -10.49
CA TYR A 49 4.73 12.19 -9.26
C TYR A 49 5.39 10.82 -9.05
N ASP A 50 5.75 10.53 -7.80
CA ASP A 50 6.21 9.20 -7.37
C ASP A 50 4.99 8.28 -7.24
N ALA A 51 4.68 7.54 -8.31
CA ALA A 51 3.53 6.65 -8.37
C ALA A 51 3.97 5.17 -8.35
N PHE A 52 3.13 4.31 -7.80
CA PHE A 52 3.33 2.87 -7.76
C PHE A 52 2.06 2.16 -8.21
N LEU A 53 2.16 1.44 -9.32
CA LEU A 53 1.14 0.54 -9.83
C LEU A 53 1.67 -0.90 -9.74
N PRO A 54 1.29 -1.66 -8.70
CA PRO A 54 1.70 -3.06 -8.59
C PRO A 54 1.06 -3.89 -9.69
N LEU A 55 1.89 -4.53 -10.51
CA LEU A 55 1.47 -5.40 -11.61
C LEU A 55 1.87 -6.84 -11.31
N THR A 56 0.99 -7.77 -11.62
CA THR A 56 1.27 -9.21 -11.59
C THR A 56 1.23 -9.79 -13.00
N LYS A 57 2.10 -10.76 -13.27
CA LYS A 57 2.13 -11.49 -14.54
C LYS A 57 1.27 -12.73 -14.40
N THR A 58 0.22 -12.82 -15.20
CA THR A 58 -0.68 -13.97 -15.23
C THR A 58 -0.67 -14.62 -16.60
N LEU A 59 -0.44 -15.94 -16.62
CA LEU A 59 -0.52 -16.71 -17.85
C LEU A 59 -1.99 -16.95 -18.20
N LYS A 60 -2.50 -16.24 -19.22
CA LYS A 60 -3.85 -16.52 -19.75
C LYS A 60 -3.77 -17.47 -20.94
N VAL A 61 -4.60 -18.52 -20.87
CA VAL A 61 -4.81 -19.44 -21.98
C VAL A 61 -6.06 -18.99 -22.74
N TRP A 62 -5.93 -18.66 -24.01
CA TRP A 62 -7.02 -18.24 -24.86
C TRP A 62 -7.77 -19.46 -25.44
N LYS A 63 -8.98 -19.25 -25.98
CA LYS A 63 -9.79 -20.32 -26.57
C LYS A 63 -9.07 -21.11 -27.68
N ASN A 64 -8.12 -20.49 -28.37
CA ASN A 64 -7.26 -21.09 -29.38
C ASN A 64 -6.01 -21.80 -28.81
N ARG A 65 -5.99 -22.11 -27.49
CA ARG A 65 -4.87 -22.73 -26.77
C ARG A 65 -3.57 -21.92 -26.74
N GLN A 66 -3.55 -20.69 -27.25
CA GLN A 66 -2.39 -19.81 -27.13
C GLN A 66 -2.23 -19.35 -25.69
N LYS A 67 -1.01 -19.47 -25.17
CA LYS A 67 -0.64 -18.98 -23.85
C LYS A 67 -0.01 -17.60 -23.98
N LYS A 68 -0.57 -16.60 -23.33
CA LYS A 68 -0.01 -15.24 -23.30
C LYS A 68 0.21 -14.78 -21.87
N LEU A 69 1.42 -14.30 -21.59
CA LEU A 69 1.72 -13.65 -20.32
C LEU A 69 1.13 -12.24 -20.37
N ILE A 70 0.20 -11.97 -19.47
CA ILE A 70 -0.47 -10.66 -19.37
C ILE A 70 -0.12 -10.03 -18.05
N GLU A 71 0.34 -8.78 -18.10
CA GLU A 71 0.50 -7.95 -16.92
C GLU A 71 -0.82 -7.25 -16.57
N SER A 72 -1.34 -7.56 -15.41
CA SER A 72 -2.57 -6.97 -14.87
C SER A 72 -2.30 -6.30 -13.52
N PRO A 73 -3.04 -5.22 -13.20
CA PRO A 73 -2.95 -4.61 -11.87
C PRO A 73 -3.24 -5.64 -10.78
N LEU A 74 -2.40 -5.67 -9.75
CA LEU A 74 -2.61 -6.50 -8.55
C LEU A 74 -3.87 -6.06 -7.80
N PHE A 75 -4.10 -4.74 -7.76
CA PHE A 75 -5.31 -4.13 -7.20
C PHE A 75 -6.07 -3.43 -8.34
N PRO A 76 -7.13 -4.03 -8.90
CA PRO A 76 -7.91 -3.39 -9.96
C PRO A 76 -8.50 -2.06 -9.51
N SER A 77 -8.36 -1.04 -10.35
CA SER A 77 -8.81 0.34 -10.12
C SER A 77 -8.10 1.10 -8.97
N TYR A 78 -6.99 0.60 -8.44
CA TYR A 78 -6.21 1.32 -7.43
C TYR A 78 -4.82 1.69 -7.93
N ILE A 79 -4.36 2.88 -7.55
CA ILE A 79 -2.99 3.35 -7.76
C ILE A 79 -2.48 4.04 -6.50
N PHE A 80 -1.22 3.83 -6.18
CA PHE A 80 -0.57 4.43 -5.01
C PHE A 80 0.31 5.58 -5.44
N VAL A 81 0.25 6.72 -4.74
CA VAL A 81 1.04 7.92 -5.05
C VAL A 81 1.67 8.46 -3.79
N ASN A 82 2.99 8.65 -3.81
CA ASN A 82 3.74 9.25 -2.73
C ASN A 82 3.81 10.77 -2.94
N THR A 83 2.99 11.50 -2.23
CA THR A 83 2.81 12.93 -2.45
C THR A 83 2.50 13.66 -1.15
N LYS A 84 2.45 14.99 -1.19
CA LYS A 84 2.02 15.83 -0.07
C LYS A 84 0.49 15.87 0.00
N MET A 85 -0.03 16.03 1.21
CA MET A 85 -1.48 16.19 1.41
C MET A 85 -2.08 17.37 0.61
N SER A 86 -1.31 18.43 0.38
CA SER A 86 -1.74 19.60 -0.41
C SER A 86 -1.93 19.28 -1.89
N GLU A 87 -1.27 18.27 -2.43
CA GLU A 87 -1.27 17.91 -3.85
C GLU A 87 -2.37 16.89 -4.20
N ILE A 88 -3.03 16.29 -3.19
CA ILE A 88 -4.07 15.26 -3.40
C ILE A 88 -5.21 15.77 -4.27
N TYR A 89 -5.62 17.02 -4.07
CA TYR A 89 -6.70 17.63 -4.84
C TYR A 89 -6.32 17.77 -6.32
N ASP A 90 -5.11 18.22 -6.61
CA ASP A 90 -4.62 18.39 -7.98
C ASP A 90 -4.50 17.05 -8.70
N ILE A 91 -3.99 16.03 -7.99
CA ILE A 91 -3.94 14.66 -8.50
C ILE A 91 -5.35 14.11 -8.78
N SER A 92 -6.33 14.39 -7.92
CA SER A 92 -7.70 13.93 -8.10
C SER A 92 -8.40 14.53 -9.35
N ARG A 93 -7.85 15.62 -9.91
CA ARG A 93 -8.35 16.24 -11.14
C ARG A 93 -7.75 15.64 -12.41
N ILE A 94 -6.77 14.76 -12.29
CA ILE A 94 -6.21 14.05 -13.44
C ILE A 94 -7.31 13.19 -14.09
N PRO A 95 -7.45 13.21 -15.41
CA PRO A 95 -8.46 12.42 -16.10
C PRO A 95 -8.40 10.95 -15.75
N LYS A 96 -9.56 10.31 -15.57
CA LYS A 96 -9.72 8.89 -15.18
C LYS A 96 -9.36 8.56 -13.72
N ILE A 97 -8.95 9.52 -12.91
CA ILE A 97 -8.98 9.38 -11.46
C ILE A 97 -10.38 9.74 -10.99
N ALA A 98 -11.08 8.82 -10.33
CA ALA A 98 -12.42 9.03 -9.84
C ALA A 98 -12.43 9.73 -8.47
N THR A 99 -11.55 9.30 -7.58
CA THR A 99 -11.42 9.84 -6.22
C THR A 99 -10.16 9.35 -5.54
N TYR A 100 -9.89 9.82 -4.31
CA TYR A 100 -8.90 9.24 -3.41
C TYR A 100 -9.58 8.54 -2.23
N ILE A 101 -8.93 7.55 -1.66
CA ILE A 101 -9.48 6.80 -0.53
C ILE A 101 -9.35 7.60 0.76
N LYS A 102 -10.42 7.59 1.56
CA LYS A 102 -10.53 8.34 2.83
C LYS A 102 -10.80 7.39 4.00
N CYS A 103 -10.26 7.75 5.15
CA CYS A 103 -10.66 7.20 6.44
C CYS A 103 -11.32 8.32 7.26
N GLY A 104 -12.65 8.28 7.35
CA GLY A 104 -13.43 9.42 7.85
C GLY A 104 -13.28 10.64 6.94
N GLN A 105 -12.82 11.76 7.49
CA GLN A 105 -12.61 13.01 6.74
C GLN A 105 -11.19 13.17 6.17
N ASN A 106 -10.26 12.31 6.55
CA ASN A 106 -8.86 12.42 6.15
C ASN A 106 -8.52 11.45 5.03
N PRO A 107 -7.59 11.81 4.12
CA PRO A 107 -7.04 10.88 3.15
C PRO A 107 -6.35 9.70 3.87
N SER A 108 -6.59 8.49 3.39
CA SER A 108 -5.95 7.28 3.92
C SER A 108 -4.48 7.23 3.54
N VAL A 109 -3.63 7.05 4.54
CA VAL A 109 -2.17 6.94 4.38
C VAL A 109 -1.76 5.48 4.52
N ILE A 110 -1.07 4.95 3.51
CA ILE A 110 -0.47 3.61 3.56
C ILE A 110 0.93 3.72 4.17
N PRO A 111 1.29 2.88 5.15
CA PRO A 111 2.64 2.83 5.68
C PRO A 111 3.67 2.55 4.58
N PRO A 112 4.80 3.29 4.51
CA PRO A 112 5.84 3.05 3.51
C PRO A 112 6.40 1.62 3.55
N ASN A 113 6.39 1.01 4.73
CA ASN A 113 6.83 -0.37 4.91
C ASN A 113 5.95 -1.37 4.15
N ASP A 114 4.63 -1.17 4.11
CA ASP A 114 3.69 -2.04 3.40
C ASP A 114 3.91 -1.94 1.89
N ILE A 115 4.10 -0.72 1.37
CA ILE A 115 4.45 -0.50 -0.04
C ILE A 115 5.77 -1.21 -0.40
N ASN A 116 6.80 -1.06 0.44
CA ASN A 116 8.09 -1.70 0.22
C ASN A 116 7.98 -3.24 0.29
N THR A 117 7.15 -3.76 1.17
CA THR A 117 6.90 -5.20 1.26
C THR A 117 6.23 -5.72 -0.01
N ILE A 118 5.21 -5.03 -0.52
CA ILE A 118 4.54 -5.40 -1.78
C ILE A 118 5.54 -5.36 -2.94
N LYS A 119 6.38 -4.30 -3.03
CA LYS A 119 7.44 -4.23 -4.05
C LYS A 119 8.36 -5.45 -3.99
N LYS A 120 8.81 -5.85 -2.79
CA LYS A 120 9.65 -7.04 -2.61
C LYS A 120 8.93 -8.35 -2.94
N MET A 121 7.65 -8.49 -2.55
CA MET A 121 6.84 -9.66 -2.90
C MET A 121 6.75 -9.84 -4.42
N LEU A 122 6.53 -8.76 -5.16
CA LEU A 122 6.45 -8.78 -6.62
C LEU A 122 7.79 -9.15 -7.28
N LEU A 123 8.92 -8.80 -6.66
CA LEU A 123 10.25 -9.15 -7.16
C LEU A 123 10.60 -10.64 -6.97
N LEU A 124 9.92 -11.34 -6.06
CA LEU A 124 10.18 -12.76 -5.79
C LEU A 124 9.64 -13.71 -6.87
N GLU A 125 8.97 -13.18 -7.90
CA GLU A 125 8.37 -13.94 -9.01
C GLU A 125 7.47 -15.12 -8.57
N GLN A 126 7.00 -15.10 -7.33
CA GLN A 126 6.08 -16.09 -6.78
C GLN A 126 4.64 -15.70 -7.10
N ASP A 127 3.72 -16.66 -6.96
CA ASP A 127 2.29 -16.42 -7.09
C ASP A 127 1.80 -15.45 -6.02
N VAL A 128 1.82 -14.16 -6.34
CA VAL A 128 1.23 -13.10 -5.50
C VAL A 128 -0.25 -13.02 -5.79
N SER A 129 -1.08 -13.15 -4.77
CA SER A 129 -2.52 -13.03 -4.87
C SER A 129 -3.06 -11.96 -3.93
N VAL A 130 -4.22 -11.41 -4.27
CA VAL A 130 -4.93 -10.42 -3.46
C VAL A 130 -6.32 -10.93 -3.14
N GLU A 131 -6.71 -10.79 -1.90
CA GLU A 131 -8.04 -11.12 -1.43
C GLU A 131 -8.68 -9.91 -0.76
N THR A 132 -9.96 -9.71 -1.05
CA THR A 132 -10.77 -8.62 -0.48
C THR A 132 -11.38 -8.99 0.87
N ILE A 133 -11.07 -10.18 1.39
CA ILE A 133 -11.63 -10.71 2.63
C ILE A 133 -10.60 -10.54 3.75
N PHE A 134 -11.07 -10.12 4.93
CA PHE A 134 -10.25 -10.18 6.14
C PHE A 134 -10.05 -11.65 6.52
N CYS A 135 -8.86 -12.17 6.23
CA CYS A 135 -8.47 -13.47 6.76
C CYS A 135 -8.02 -13.29 8.21
N GLU A 136 -8.61 -14.07 9.10
CA GLU A 136 -8.03 -14.26 10.43
C GLU A 136 -6.82 -15.17 10.28
N GLY A 137 -5.67 -14.71 10.79
CA GLY A 137 -4.43 -15.45 10.70
C GLY A 137 -3.52 -15.11 11.88
N GLU A 138 -2.57 -15.99 12.12
CA GLU A 138 -1.57 -15.79 13.18
C GLU A 138 -0.61 -14.66 12.80
N GLN A 139 -0.32 -13.76 13.73
CA GLN A 139 0.69 -12.71 13.52
C GLN A 139 2.08 -13.34 13.51
N VAL A 140 2.80 -13.14 12.44
CA VAL A 140 4.14 -13.70 12.22
C VAL A 140 5.10 -12.65 11.68
N LYS A 141 6.38 -12.89 11.92
CA LYS A 141 7.49 -12.11 11.37
C LYS A 141 8.38 -13.03 10.54
N ILE A 142 8.82 -12.57 9.39
CA ILE A 142 9.78 -13.30 8.57
C ILE A 142 11.19 -13.07 9.11
N VAL A 143 11.90 -14.15 9.42
CA VAL A 143 13.25 -14.11 10.03
C VAL A 143 14.37 -14.40 9.05
N HIS A 144 14.07 -14.99 7.89
CA HIS A 144 15.06 -15.31 6.86
C HIS A 144 14.55 -14.97 5.46
N GLY A 145 15.47 -14.63 4.56
CA GLY A 145 15.19 -14.36 3.15
C GLY A 145 14.95 -12.88 2.82
N PRO A 146 14.53 -12.57 1.57
CA PRO A 146 14.40 -11.19 1.08
C PRO A 146 13.36 -10.35 1.82
N LEU A 147 12.41 -10.98 2.48
CA LEU A 147 11.36 -10.32 3.27
C LEU A 147 11.67 -10.31 4.79
N THR A 148 12.92 -10.58 5.19
CA THR A 148 13.31 -10.58 6.61
C THR A 148 12.91 -9.28 7.30
N GLY A 149 12.35 -9.42 8.52
CA GLY A 149 11.92 -8.29 9.34
C GLY A 149 10.51 -7.80 9.09
N HIS A 150 9.83 -8.27 8.02
CA HIS A 150 8.46 -7.88 7.74
C HIS A 150 7.47 -8.69 8.58
N GLU A 151 6.47 -8.00 9.11
CA GLU A 151 5.39 -8.59 9.90
C GLU A 151 4.11 -8.69 9.09
N GLY A 152 3.35 -9.74 9.30
CA GLY A 152 2.11 -10.00 8.59
C GLY A 152 1.32 -11.12 9.22
N ILE A 153 0.35 -11.64 8.48
CA ILE A 153 -0.51 -12.75 8.92
C ILE A 153 -0.11 -14.05 8.20
N LEU A 154 -0.18 -15.14 8.93
CA LEU A 154 0.00 -16.49 8.41
C LEU A 154 -1.35 -17.16 8.25
N VAL A 155 -1.63 -17.64 7.04
CA VAL A 155 -2.85 -18.38 6.72
C VAL A 155 -2.48 -19.72 6.08
N GLN A 156 -3.13 -20.79 6.53
CA GLN A 156 -3.03 -22.10 5.88
C GLN A 156 -4.26 -22.33 5.03
N GLU A 157 -4.06 -22.51 3.74
CA GLU A 157 -5.15 -22.80 2.81
C GLU A 157 -4.76 -23.94 1.86
N LYS A 158 -5.61 -24.98 1.78
CA LYS A 158 -5.42 -26.13 0.86
C LYS A 158 -4.02 -26.74 0.93
N GLY A 159 -3.45 -26.84 2.15
CA GLY A 159 -2.09 -27.39 2.38
C GLY A 159 -0.94 -26.45 2.02
N LYS A 160 -1.20 -25.22 1.63
CA LYS A 160 -0.18 -24.18 1.39
C LYS A 160 -0.14 -23.20 2.54
N THR A 161 1.06 -22.83 2.94
CA THR A 161 1.31 -21.78 3.93
C THR A 161 1.50 -20.46 3.20
N ARG A 162 0.67 -19.47 3.53
CA ARG A 162 0.64 -18.17 2.89
C ARG A 162 0.94 -17.08 3.90
N PHE A 163 1.85 -16.18 3.57
CA PHE A 163 2.13 -14.97 4.33
C PHE A 163 1.41 -13.81 3.69
N GLY A 164 0.67 -13.03 4.50
CA GLY A 164 -0.16 -11.92 4.02
C GLY A 164 0.16 -10.60 4.68
N ILE A 165 0.17 -9.54 3.90
CA ILE A 165 0.20 -8.14 4.36
C ILE A 165 -1.20 -7.56 4.16
N ARG A 166 -1.78 -7.05 5.25
CA ARG A 166 -3.12 -6.44 5.25
C ARG A 166 -3.02 -4.93 5.02
N LEU A 167 -3.63 -4.47 3.95
CA LEU A 167 -3.84 -3.06 3.65
C LEU A 167 -5.24 -2.66 4.15
N LYS A 168 -5.31 -2.17 5.39
CA LYS A 168 -6.59 -1.85 6.04
C LYS A 168 -7.37 -0.77 5.31
N GLU A 169 -6.66 0.17 4.71
CA GLU A 169 -7.18 1.37 4.05
C GLU A 169 -8.02 1.04 2.80
N ILE A 170 -7.70 -0.05 2.14
CA ILE A 170 -8.43 -0.52 0.95
C ILE A 170 -9.09 -1.88 1.17
N ASN A 171 -9.06 -2.40 2.41
CA ASN A 171 -9.63 -3.69 2.79
C ASN A 171 -9.13 -4.88 1.93
N HIS A 172 -7.84 -4.88 1.65
CA HIS A 172 -7.19 -5.93 0.87
C HIS A 172 -6.06 -6.59 1.66
N THR A 173 -5.82 -7.86 1.38
CA THR A 173 -4.65 -8.58 1.88
C THR A 173 -3.87 -9.14 0.70
N VAL A 174 -2.57 -8.88 0.67
CA VAL A 174 -1.65 -9.40 -0.34
C VAL A 174 -1.00 -10.65 0.22
N PHE A 175 -1.07 -11.76 -0.49
CA PHE A 175 -0.50 -13.03 -0.08
C PHE A 175 0.60 -13.51 -1.01
N ILE A 176 1.61 -14.17 -0.40
CA ILE A 176 2.59 -15.00 -1.10
C ILE A 176 2.71 -16.36 -0.42
N ASN A 177 3.12 -17.37 -1.17
CA ASN A 177 3.45 -18.67 -0.60
C ASN A 177 4.81 -18.58 0.11
N VAL A 178 4.92 -19.15 1.31
CA VAL A 178 6.16 -19.15 2.10
C VAL A 178 6.38 -20.52 2.73
N CYS A 179 7.65 -20.82 3.01
CA CYS A 179 8.00 -21.98 3.83
C CYS A 179 7.87 -21.62 5.32
N THR A 180 7.33 -22.51 6.14
CA THR A 180 7.09 -22.27 7.57
C THR A 180 8.37 -22.05 8.38
N ASN A 181 9.47 -22.62 7.94
CA ASN A 181 10.78 -22.53 8.62
C ASN A 181 11.42 -21.13 8.63
N ILE A 182 10.88 -20.19 7.83
CA ILE A 182 11.36 -18.79 7.79
C ILE A 182 10.51 -17.84 8.63
N LEU A 183 9.53 -18.38 9.36
CA LEU A 183 8.55 -17.60 10.10
C LEU A 183 8.76 -17.73 11.61
N GLN A 184 8.59 -16.65 12.33
CA GLN A 184 8.55 -16.58 13.78
C GLN A 184 7.23 -15.97 14.22
N LYS A 185 6.57 -16.55 15.23
CA LYS A 185 5.36 -15.99 15.83
C LYS A 185 5.70 -14.67 16.52
N VAL A 186 4.88 -13.66 16.27
CA VAL A 186 4.93 -12.40 17.03
C VAL A 186 4.04 -12.60 18.24
N ASN A 187 4.62 -12.68 19.44
CA ASN A 187 3.86 -12.72 20.70
C ASN A 187 3.16 -11.37 20.90
N SER A 188 1.95 -11.24 20.38
CA SER A 188 1.05 -10.18 20.84
C SER A 188 0.45 -10.66 22.15
N PRO A 189 0.42 -9.82 23.22
CA PRO A 189 -0.33 -10.19 24.42
C PRO A 189 -1.81 -10.37 24.01
N CYS A 190 -2.29 -11.60 24.11
CA CYS A 190 -3.71 -11.91 23.98
C CYS A 190 -4.49 -11.08 24.98
N THR A 191 -5.19 -10.07 24.56
CA THR A 191 -6.33 -9.52 25.31
C THR A 191 -7.45 -10.56 25.21
N VAL A 192 -7.47 -11.49 26.14
CA VAL A 192 -8.62 -12.34 26.41
C VAL A 192 -9.75 -11.40 26.83
N LYS A 193 -10.71 -11.17 25.95
CA LYS A 193 -12.00 -10.67 26.36
C LYS A 193 -12.75 -11.84 26.96
N GLU A 194 -12.70 -11.97 28.28
CA GLU A 194 -13.68 -12.74 29.03
C GLU A 194 -15.07 -12.13 28.81
N LYS A 195 -16.04 -13.04 28.69
CA LYS A 195 -17.47 -12.75 28.49
C LYS A 195 -18.07 -12.01 29.67
#